data_3b1cfa6cb3cfb482e080d362fb790cb9
#
_entry.id   3b1cfa6cb3cfb482e080d362fb790cb9
#
_cell.length_a   1.000
_cell.length_b   1.000
_cell.length_c   1.000
_cell.angle_alpha   90.00
_cell.angle_beta   90.00
_cell.angle_gamma   90.00
#
_symmetry.space_group_name_H-M   'P 1'
#
loop_
_entity.id
_entity.type
_entity.pdbx_description
1 polymer ?
#
loop_
_entity_poly.entity_id
_entity_poly.type
_entity_poly.pdbx_seq_one_letter_code
_entity_poly.pdbx_strand_id
1 'polypeptide(L)'
;DIKMDIEPGYKPLHSIVKLTVTQKGFINGSLMLDNSGYKSTGKYQGTTYLSFSQLIGLNDTLTTSFTKNLDNNNGQDSKQYAFSYTIPNGNQTYRLSTYKYKYEQLVFMPNAFTSSGVTKGTELSVEHLLNRTSRSKTAAVVKFTHKSRHSYLEDVEIGVQEQHTSSVELGLSHRQYS
;
A
#
# COMPACT_ATOMS: atom_id res chain seq x y z
N ASP A 1 7.33 -3.69 -19.72
CA ASP A 1 6.43 -3.51 -20.88
C ASP A 1 6.71 -4.59 -21.92
N ILE A 2 5.66 -5.11 -22.54
CA ILE A 2 5.77 -6.08 -23.64
C ILE A 2 5.23 -5.41 -24.88
N LYS A 3 6.06 -5.30 -25.90
CA LYS A 3 5.67 -4.83 -27.24
C LYS A 3 5.64 -6.03 -28.16
N MET A 4 4.55 -6.20 -28.88
CA MET A 4 4.37 -7.26 -29.87
C MET A 4 4.29 -6.62 -31.25
N ASP A 5 5.21 -7.02 -32.11
CA ASP A 5 5.24 -6.62 -33.53
C ASP A 5 5.04 -7.89 -34.38
N ILE A 6 4.29 -7.78 -35.47
CA ILE A 6 4.09 -8.87 -36.44
C ILE A 6 4.83 -8.49 -37.73
N GLU A 7 5.80 -9.30 -38.10
CA GLU A 7 6.61 -9.13 -39.30
C GLU A 7 6.28 -10.24 -40.33
N PRO A 8 6.43 -10.02 -41.63
CA PRO A 8 6.29 -11.07 -42.65
C PRO A 8 7.29 -12.20 -42.42
N GLY A 9 6.83 -13.44 -42.48
CA GLY A 9 7.70 -14.59 -42.35
C GLY A 9 8.55 -14.89 -43.57
N TYR A 10 9.57 -15.71 -43.42
CA TYR A 10 10.46 -16.11 -44.54
C TYR A 10 9.80 -17.05 -45.55
N LYS A 11 8.62 -17.57 -45.28
CA LYS A 11 7.85 -18.41 -46.16
C LYS A 11 6.49 -17.77 -46.49
N PRO A 12 5.92 -17.96 -47.66
CA PRO A 12 4.57 -17.50 -47.97
C PRO A 12 3.55 -17.97 -46.92
N LEU A 13 2.63 -17.10 -46.55
CA LEU A 13 1.58 -17.35 -45.52
C LEU A 13 2.08 -17.58 -44.05
N HIS A 14 3.33 -17.23 -43.79
CA HIS A 14 3.87 -17.28 -42.43
C HIS A 14 4.10 -15.86 -41.89
N SER A 15 3.89 -15.66 -40.63
CA SER A 15 4.21 -14.42 -39.88
C SER A 15 5.12 -14.71 -38.73
N ILE A 16 6.03 -13.79 -38.45
CA ILE A 16 6.90 -13.84 -37.27
C ILE A 16 6.30 -12.89 -36.23
N VAL A 17 6.06 -13.41 -35.03
CA VAL A 17 5.65 -12.61 -33.88
C VAL A 17 6.90 -12.27 -33.09
N LYS A 18 7.28 -10.99 -33.10
CA LYS A 18 8.42 -10.47 -32.34
C LYS A 18 7.93 -9.89 -31.03
N LEU A 19 8.33 -10.51 -29.92
CA LEU A 19 8.03 -10.00 -28.58
C LEU A 19 9.26 -9.29 -28.05
N THR A 20 9.13 -7.96 -27.84
CA THR A 20 10.15 -7.16 -27.17
C THR A 20 9.73 -6.96 -25.73
N VAL A 21 10.48 -7.53 -24.79
CA VAL A 21 10.25 -7.39 -23.35
C VAL A 21 11.20 -6.35 -22.80
N THR A 22 10.66 -5.22 -22.34
CA THR A 22 11.43 -4.20 -21.65
C THR A 22 11.27 -4.38 -20.14
N GLN A 23 12.33 -4.75 -19.46
CA GLN A 23 12.33 -4.90 -18.00
C GLN A 23 12.41 -3.51 -17.36
N LYS A 24 11.48 -3.21 -16.44
CA LYS A 24 11.59 -2.02 -15.57
C LYS A 24 12.74 -2.19 -14.59
N GLY A 25 13.32 -1.08 -14.15
CA GLY A 25 14.38 -1.12 -13.13
C GLY A 25 13.91 -1.86 -11.87
N PHE A 26 14.81 -2.58 -11.26
CA PHE A 26 14.60 -3.35 -10.03
C PHE A 26 14.08 -2.49 -8.88
N ILE A 27 14.52 -1.23 -8.81
CA ILE A 27 14.16 -0.27 -7.77
C ILE A 27 13.55 0.97 -8.43
N ASN A 28 12.43 1.43 -7.91
CA ASN A 28 11.82 2.72 -8.22
C ASN A 28 11.55 3.47 -6.93
N GLY A 29 11.78 4.77 -6.93
CA GLY A 29 11.55 5.61 -5.76
C GLY A 29 10.97 6.96 -6.12
N SER A 30 10.24 7.56 -5.18
CA SER A 30 9.77 8.94 -5.27
C SER A 30 9.80 9.61 -3.91
N LEU A 31 9.97 10.92 -3.92
CA LEU A 31 9.85 11.79 -2.76
C LEU A 31 8.73 12.79 -3.04
N MET A 32 7.81 12.93 -2.10
CA MET A 32 6.70 13.85 -2.17
C MET A 32 6.71 14.77 -0.95
N LEU A 33 6.48 16.04 -1.17
CA LEU A 33 6.28 17.06 -0.13
C LEU A 33 4.92 17.69 -0.36
N ASP A 34 4.08 17.69 0.67
CA ASP A 34 2.73 18.24 0.58
C ASP A 34 2.26 18.87 1.91
N ASN A 35 1.09 19.46 1.88
CA ASN A 35 0.45 20.09 3.02
C ASN A 35 -0.88 19.42 3.40
N SER A 36 -1.02 18.12 3.11
CA SER A 36 -2.23 17.32 3.36
C SER A 36 -2.38 16.85 4.81
N GLY A 37 -1.38 17.10 5.66
CA GLY A 37 -1.42 16.75 7.08
C GLY A 37 -2.44 17.55 7.89
N TYR A 38 -2.75 17.07 9.08
CA TYR A 38 -3.67 17.74 10.01
C TYR A 38 -2.93 18.84 10.80
N LYS A 39 -3.61 19.97 11.05
CA LYS A 39 -3.03 21.06 11.84
C LYS A 39 -2.63 20.64 13.26
N SER A 40 -3.30 19.65 13.84
CA SER A 40 -3.03 19.16 15.20
C SER A 40 -1.80 18.27 15.30
N THR A 41 -1.39 17.62 14.21
CA THR A 41 -0.28 16.65 14.18
C THR A 41 0.82 17.00 13.19
N GLY A 42 0.71 18.15 12.55
CA GLY A 42 1.61 18.70 11.54
C GLY A 42 0.99 18.74 10.15
N LYS A 43 0.97 19.94 9.55
CA LYS A 43 0.34 20.21 8.26
C LYS A 43 1.21 19.80 7.09
N TYR A 44 2.50 20.09 7.15
CA TYR A 44 3.44 19.77 6.08
C TYR A 44 4.02 18.37 6.28
N GLN A 45 3.98 17.57 5.25
CA GLN A 45 4.44 16.18 5.30
C GLN A 45 5.46 15.88 4.20
N GLY A 46 6.41 15.03 4.52
CA GLY A 46 7.34 14.43 3.56
C GLY A 46 7.08 12.93 3.49
N THR A 47 6.87 12.42 2.29
CA THR A 47 6.68 11.00 2.03
C THR A 47 7.76 10.49 1.09
N THR A 48 8.48 9.47 1.52
CA THR A 48 9.38 8.68 0.69
C THR A 48 8.69 7.38 0.33
N TYR A 49 8.68 7.04 -0.95
CA TYR A 49 8.12 5.82 -1.50
C TYR A 49 9.19 5.04 -2.25
N LEU A 50 9.32 3.74 -1.95
CA LEU A 50 10.23 2.84 -2.64
C LEU A 50 9.46 1.59 -3.09
N SER A 51 9.76 1.14 -4.30
CA SER A 51 9.21 -0.09 -4.88
C SER A 51 10.34 -0.94 -5.43
N PHE A 52 10.37 -2.19 -5.01
CA PHE A 52 11.32 -3.22 -5.44
C PHE A 52 10.53 -4.27 -6.22
N SER A 53 10.96 -4.55 -7.44
CA SER A 53 10.30 -5.52 -8.32
C SER A 53 11.18 -6.76 -8.47
N GLN A 54 10.55 -7.95 -8.49
CA GLN A 54 11.23 -9.22 -8.77
C GLN A 54 12.30 -9.61 -7.73
N LEU A 55 12.01 -9.43 -6.44
CA LEU A 55 12.92 -9.80 -5.35
C LEU A 55 13.26 -11.29 -5.35
N ILE A 56 12.27 -12.15 -5.60
CA ILE A 56 12.41 -13.62 -5.66
C ILE A 56 12.16 -14.18 -7.07
N GLY A 57 12.02 -13.33 -8.09
CA GLY A 57 11.86 -13.76 -9.48
C GLY A 57 10.46 -14.24 -9.88
N LEU A 58 9.44 -14.03 -9.03
CA LEU A 58 8.03 -14.43 -9.27
C LEU A 58 7.15 -13.28 -9.76
N ASN A 59 7.71 -12.25 -10.38
CA ASN A 59 7.02 -10.98 -10.66
C ASN A 59 6.46 -10.31 -9.40
N ASP A 60 7.04 -10.61 -8.27
CA ASP A 60 6.71 -10.06 -6.97
C ASP A 60 7.10 -8.59 -6.86
N THR A 61 6.41 -7.88 -5.99
CA THR A 61 6.66 -6.46 -5.75
C THR A 61 6.58 -6.17 -4.27
N LEU A 62 7.64 -5.59 -3.72
CA LEU A 62 7.66 -4.98 -2.40
C LEU A 62 7.53 -3.47 -2.55
N THR A 63 6.55 -2.87 -1.91
CA THR A 63 6.43 -1.42 -1.78
C THR A 63 6.58 -1.01 -0.34
N THR A 64 7.34 0.06 -0.10
CA THR A 64 7.48 0.66 1.21
C THR A 64 7.20 2.15 1.13
N SER A 65 6.58 2.70 2.15
CA SER A 65 6.46 4.14 2.30
C SER A 65 6.76 4.58 3.73
N PHE A 66 7.39 5.73 3.83
CA PHE A 66 7.65 6.43 5.07
C PHE A 66 7.14 7.86 4.94
N THR A 67 6.19 8.23 5.78
CA THR A 67 5.66 9.61 5.87
C THR A 67 6.01 10.19 7.22
N LYS A 68 6.48 11.42 7.24
CA LYS A 68 6.79 12.17 8.47
C LYS A 68 6.28 13.59 8.36
N ASN A 69 5.75 14.11 9.49
CA ASN A 69 5.52 15.54 9.68
C ASN A 69 6.85 16.31 9.58
N LEU A 70 6.82 17.43 8.86
CA LEU A 70 7.94 18.35 8.66
C LEU A 70 7.81 19.64 9.47
N ASP A 71 6.65 19.85 10.11
CA ASP A 71 6.47 21.00 11.00
C ASP A 71 7.34 20.85 12.26
N ASN A 72 8.04 21.90 12.62
CA ASN A 72 8.90 21.92 13.80
C ASN A 72 8.15 22.55 15.01
N ASN A 73 6.90 22.16 15.23
CA ASN A 73 6.09 22.64 16.34
C ASN A 73 6.21 21.68 17.53
N ASN A 74 6.48 22.20 18.72
CA ASN A 74 6.53 21.40 19.94
C ASN A 74 5.17 20.74 20.22
N GLY A 75 5.19 19.43 20.49
CA GLY A 75 4.00 18.64 20.81
C GLY A 75 3.11 18.33 19.61
N GLN A 76 3.64 18.46 18.38
CA GLN A 76 2.97 18.02 17.15
C GLN A 76 3.92 17.16 16.33
N ASP A 77 3.64 15.87 16.22
CA ASP A 77 4.40 14.94 15.36
C ASP A 77 3.48 13.90 14.76
N SER A 78 3.81 13.44 13.58
CA SER A 78 3.20 12.25 12.99
C SER A 78 4.20 11.50 12.12
N LYS A 79 4.15 10.18 12.24
CA LYS A 79 5.00 9.26 11.47
C LYS A 79 4.20 8.06 11.03
N GLN A 80 4.35 7.69 9.78
CA GLN A 80 3.75 6.48 9.23
C GLN A 80 4.79 5.66 8.48
N TYR A 81 4.77 4.37 8.74
CA TYR A 81 5.52 3.35 7.99
C TYR A 81 4.51 2.40 7.38
N ALA A 82 4.66 2.09 6.11
CA ALA A 82 3.84 1.08 5.47
C ALA A 82 4.70 0.19 4.56
N PHE A 83 4.36 -1.10 4.53
CA PHE A 83 4.96 -2.12 3.70
C PHE A 83 3.86 -2.91 3.03
N SER A 84 4.03 -3.26 1.77
CA SER A 84 3.13 -4.16 1.07
C SER A 84 3.92 -5.06 0.15
N TYR A 85 3.74 -6.37 0.30
CA TYR A 85 4.38 -7.37 -0.54
C TYR A 85 3.33 -8.12 -1.33
N THR A 86 3.48 -8.15 -2.63
CA THR A 86 2.54 -8.76 -3.57
C THR A 86 3.24 -9.82 -4.39
N ILE A 87 2.67 -11.03 -4.44
CA ILE A 87 3.18 -12.17 -5.20
C ILE A 87 2.05 -12.65 -6.13
N PRO A 88 2.14 -12.47 -7.45
CA PRO A 88 1.27 -13.13 -8.40
C PRO A 88 1.71 -14.58 -8.61
N ASN A 89 0.77 -15.51 -8.62
CA ASN A 89 0.99 -16.92 -8.92
C ASN A 89 -0.18 -17.48 -9.75
N GLY A 90 0.02 -17.57 -11.06
CA GLY A 90 -1.02 -17.99 -12.00
C GLY A 90 -2.26 -17.09 -11.94
N ASN A 91 -3.41 -17.66 -11.58
CA ASN A 91 -4.67 -16.94 -11.42
C ASN A 91 -4.85 -16.31 -10.03
N GLN A 92 -3.88 -16.46 -9.14
CA GLN A 92 -3.94 -15.96 -7.78
C GLN A 92 -2.94 -14.84 -7.56
N THR A 93 -3.33 -13.84 -6.76
CA THR A 93 -2.45 -12.79 -6.28
C THR A 93 -2.53 -12.73 -4.77
N TYR A 94 -1.42 -12.95 -4.11
CA TYR A 94 -1.28 -12.86 -2.66
C TYR A 94 -0.70 -11.50 -2.31
N ARG A 95 -1.27 -10.85 -1.31
CA ARG A 95 -0.74 -9.57 -0.80
C ARG A 95 -0.75 -9.59 0.72
N LEU A 96 0.40 -9.26 1.28
CA LEU A 96 0.57 -8.96 2.69
C LEU A 96 0.90 -7.46 2.82
N SER A 97 0.11 -6.73 3.59
CA SER A 97 0.36 -5.32 3.89
C SER A 97 0.39 -5.10 5.39
N THR A 98 1.30 -4.24 5.85
CA THR A 98 1.35 -3.81 7.25
C THR A 98 1.67 -2.33 7.32
N TYR A 99 1.12 -1.65 8.32
CA TYR A 99 1.44 -0.27 8.58
C TYR A 99 1.49 0.02 10.08
N LYS A 100 2.26 1.04 10.43
CA LYS A 100 2.32 1.61 11.76
C LYS A 100 2.23 3.13 11.64
N TYR A 101 1.23 3.70 12.28
CA TYR A 101 1.05 5.14 12.38
C TYR A 101 1.21 5.57 13.83
N LYS A 102 2.00 6.59 14.07
CA LYS A 102 2.16 7.26 15.36
C LYS A 102 1.81 8.72 15.18
N TYR A 103 1.13 9.29 16.15
CA TYR A 103 0.88 10.72 16.23
C TYR A 103 1.08 11.24 17.64
N GLU A 104 1.38 12.50 17.73
CA GLU A 104 1.44 13.30 18.95
C GLU A 104 0.81 14.65 18.67
N GLN A 105 -0.05 15.11 19.56
CA GLN A 105 -0.71 16.40 19.47
C GLN A 105 -0.82 17.08 20.83
N LEU A 106 -0.58 18.38 20.85
CA LEU A 106 -0.81 19.21 22.02
C LEU A 106 -2.27 19.68 22.02
N VAL A 107 -2.99 19.40 23.10
CA VAL A 107 -4.38 19.79 23.30
C VAL A 107 -4.46 20.85 24.38
N PHE A 108 -5.18 21.94 24.10
CA PHE A 108 -5.37 23.08 25.01
C PHE A 108 -6.80 23.06 25.57
N MET A 109 -6.99 22.50 26.79
CA MET A 109 -8.25 22.55 27.54
C MET A 109 -8.02 22.29 29.02
N PRO A 110 -8.44 23.12 29.88
CA PRO A 110 -8.00 24.44 30.28
C PRO A 110 -6.49 24.52 30.53
N ASN A 111 -5.83 23.35 30.70
CA ASN A 111 -4.37 23.20 30.75
C ASN A 111 -3.91 22.47 29.51
N ALA A 112 -2.70 22.77 29.03
CA ALA A 112 -2.11 22.07 27.91
C ALA A 112 -1.70 20.66 28.36
N PHE A 113 -2.05 19.65 27.55
CA PHE A 113 -1.60 18.27 27.72
C PHE A 113 -1.29 17.62 26.39
N THR A 114 -0.41 16.63 26.42
CA THR A 114 -0.03 15.86 25.23
C THR A 114 -0.91 14.62 25.07
N SER A 115 -1.56 14.51 23.92
CA SER A 115 -2.29 13.31 23.51
C SER A 115 -1.53 12.62 22.38
N SER A 116 -1.26 11.35 22.52
CA SER A 116 -0.56 10.58 21.50
C SER A 116 -1.23 9.23 21.24
N GLY A 117 -0.86 8.60 20.13
CA GLY A 117 -1.39 7.27 19.83
C GLY A 117 -0.57 6.50 18.82
N VAL A 118 -0.74 5.19 18.86
CA VAL A 118 -0.11 4.25 17.95
C VAL A 118 -1.19 3.36 17.36
N THR A 119 -1.27 3.35 16.03
CA THR A 119 -2.12 2.41 15.30
C THR A 119 -1.24 1.49 14.47
N LYS A 120 -1.48 0.19 14.55
CA LYS A 120 -0.85 -0.84 13.72
C LYS A 120 -1.94 -1.58 12.97
N GLY A 121 -1.69 -1.92 11.71
CA GLY A 121 -2.61 -2.75 10.93
C GLY A 121 -1.82 -3.74 10.10
N THR A 122 -2.38 -4.95 9.97
CA THR A 122 -1.88 -5.99 9.07
C THR A 122 -3.05 -6.51 8.27
N GLU A 123 -2.86 -6.62 6.96
CA GLU A 123 -3.84 -7.12 6.01
C GLU A 123 -3.22 -8.23 5.18
N LEU A 124 -3.89 -9.36 5.11
CA LEU A 124 -3.59 -10.45 4.19
C LEU A 124 -4.74 -10.55 3.20
N SER A 125 -4.46 -10.49 1.92
CA SER A 125 -5.47 -10.64 0.88
C SER A 125 -5.05 -11.64 -0.19
N VAL A 126 -6.04 -12.38 -0.68
CA VAL A 126 -5.92 -13.30 -1.80
C VAL A 126 -6.97 -12.91 -2.84
N GLU A 127 -6.51 -12.53 -4.02
CA GLU A 127 -7.36 -12.33 -5.20
C GLU A 127 -7.25 -13.56 -6.10
N HIS A 128 -8.37 -14.17 -6.45
CA HIS A 128 -8.45 -15.26 -7.42
C HIS A 128 -9.15 -14.79 -8.68
N LEU A 129 -8.47 -14.85 -9.81
CA LEU A 129 -9.02 -14.54 -11.13
C LEU A 129 -9.96 -15.68 -11.57
N LEU A 130 -11.27 -15.40 -11.59
CA LEU A 130 -12.31 -16.36 -11.99
C LEU A 130 -12.42 -16.46 -13.52
N ASN A 131 -12.43 -15.30 -14.18
CA ASN A 131 -12.56 -15.23 -15.64
C ASN A 131 -11.86 -13.98 -16.18
N ARG A 132 -11.22 -14.13 -17.34
CA ARG A 132 -10.63 -13.03 -18.10
C ARG A 132 -10.86 -13.24 -19.59
N THR A 133 -11.49 -12.23 -20.21
CA THR A 133 -11.67 -12.15 -21.66
C THR A 133 -11.01 -10.87 -22.18
N SER A 134 -11.03 -10.64 -23.50
CA SER A 134 -10.58 -9.38 -24.08
C SER A 134 -11.39 -8.16 -23.61
N ARG A 135 -12.64 -8.40 -23.15
CA ARG A 135 -13.59 -7.34 -22.76
C ARG A 135 -13.95 -7.31 -21.28
N SER A 136 -13.58 -8.31 -20.52
CA SER A 136 -13.94 -8.35 -19.08
C SER A 136 -12.92 -9.10 -18.22
N LYS A 137 -12.85 -8.72 -16.97
CA LYS A 137 -12.10 -9.41 -15.90
C LYS A 137 -13.00 -9.57 -14.69
N THR A 138 -13.15 -10.80 -14.18
CA THR A 138 -13.88 -11.10 -12.94
C THR A 138 -12.94 -11.78 -11.96
N ALA A 139 -12.89 -11.30 -10.73
CA ALA A 139 -12.06 -11.88 -9.67
C ALA A 139 -12.81 -11.90 -8.34
N ALA A 140 -12.57 -12.95 -7.55
CA ALA A 140 -12.97 -13.04 -6.15
C ALA A 140 -11.82 -12.61 -5.24
N VAL A 141 -12.12 -11.94 -4.15
CA VAL A 141 -11.15 -11.46 -3.17
C VAL A 141 -11.56 -11.92 -1.79
N VAL A 142 -10.61 -12.48 -1.05
CA VAL A 142 -10.71 -12.73 0.39
C VAL A 142 -9.66 -11.86 1.08
N LYS A 143 -10.08 -11.11 2.08
CA LYS A 143 -9.21 -10.22 2.83
C LYS A 143 -9.40 -10.44 4.33
N PHE A 144 -8.32 -10.64 5.04
CA PHE A 144 -8.25 -10.64 6.51
C PHE A 144 -7.49 -9.40 6.97
N THR A 145 -8.09 -8.65 7.87
CA THR A 145 -7.47 -7.45 8.45
C THR A 145 -7.44 -7.58 9.95
N HIS A 146 -6.27 -7.31 10.55
CA HIS A 146 -6.10 -7.15 11.99
C HIS A 146 -5.54 -5.75 12.27
N LYS A 147 -6.19 -5.02 13.21
CA LYS A 147 -5.83 -3.65 13.57
C LYS A 147 -5.79 -3.52 15.09
N SER A 148 -4.73 -2.90 15.61
CA SER A 148 -4.60 -2.51 17.00
C SER A 148 -4.37 -1.01 17.13
N ARG A 149 -4.97 -0.40 18.16
CA ARG A 149 -4.82 1.01 18.49
C ARG A 149 -4.61 1.17 19.97
N HIS A 150 -3.60 1.95 20.34
CA HIS A 150 -3.28 2.38 21.69
C HIS A 150 -3.29 3.89 21.74
N SER A 151 -3.86 4.46 22.79
CA SER A 151 -3.93 5.91 23.03
C SER A 151 -3.27 6.23 24.35
N TYR A 152 -2.59 7.37 24.40
CA TYR A 152 -1.83 7.83 25.58
C TYR A 152 -2.20 9.28 25.91
N LEU A 153 -2.19 9.59 27.18
CA LEU A 153 -2.33 10.94 27.72
C LEU A 153 -1.14 11.18 28.64
N GLU A 154 -0.31 12.21 28.36
CA GLU A 154 0.94 12.49 29.11
C GLU A 154 1.79 11.22 29.29
N ASP A 155 1.96 10.44 28.21
CA ASP A 155 2.68 9.16 28.18
C ASP A 155 2.05 8.00 29.00
N VAL A 156 0.90 8.22 29.64
CA VAL A 156 0.14 7.18 30.34
C VAL A 156 -0.88 6.55 29.38
N GLU A 157 -0.83 5.23 29.26
CA GLU A 157 -1.76 4.50 28.38
C GLU A 157 -3.20 4.57 28.91
N ILE A 158 -4.14 4.89 28.01
CA ILE A 158 -5.57 4.93 28.31
C ILE A 158 -6.17 3.57 27.94
N GLY A 159 -6.18 2.60 28.88
CA GLY A 159 -6.64 1.23 28.64
C GLY A 159 -8.07 1.14 28.09
N VAL A 160 -8.98 2.05 28.46
CA VAL A 160 -10.35 2.08 27.94
C VAL A 160 -10.45 2.47 26.45
N GLN A 161 -9.36 3.00 25.88
CA GLN A 161 -9.26 3.34 24.45
C GLN A 161 -8.42 2.34 23.66
N GLU A 162 -7.94 1.29 24.30
CA GLU A 162 -7.30 0.19 23.60
C GLU A 162 -8.32 -0.54 22.72
N GLN A 163 -7.99 -0.72 21.45
CA GLN A 163 -8.88 -1.38 20.49
C GLN A 163 -8.11 -2.42 19.68
N HIS A 164 -8.66 -3.63 19.65
CA HIS A 164 -8.25 -4.71 18.75
C HIS A 164 -9.44 -5.08 17.86
N THR A 165 -9.24 -5.00 16.55
CA THR A 165 -10.28 -5.33 15.59
C THR A 165 -9.71 -6.32 14.59
N SER A 166 -10.48 -7.40 14.35
CA SER A 166 -10.22 -8.33 13.26
C SER A 166 -11.44 -8.43 12.37
N SER A 167 -11.25 -8.40 11.07
CA SER A 167 -12.32 -8.53 10.08
C SER A 167 -11.93 -9.45 8.94
N VAL A 168 -12.92 -10.12 8.39
CA VAL A 168 -12.82 -10.87 7.14
C VAL A 168 -13.77 -10.23 6.14
N GLU A 169 -13.26 -9.94 4.96
CA GLU A 169 -14.02 -9.40 3.85
C GLU A 169 -14.01 -10.38 2.68
N LEU A 170 -15.18 -10.62 2.10
CA LEU A 170 -15.34 -11.38 0.86
C LEU A 170 -15.86 -10.42 -0.19
N GLY A 171 -15.20 -10.37 -1.33
CA GLY A 171 -15.52 -9.47 -2.43
C GLY A 171 -15.53 -10.16 -3.78
N LEU A 172 -16.37 -9.65 -4.66
CA LEU A 172 -16.37 -9.98 -6.08
C LEU A 172 -16.15 -8.69 -6.87
N SER A 173 -15.14 -8.68 -7.73
CA SER A 173 -14.87 -7.56 -8.63
C SER A 173 -15.14 -7.98 -10.07
N HIS A 174 -15.86 -7.12 -10.80
CA HIS A 174 -16.06 -7.28 -12.24
C HIS A 174 -15.68 -5.97 -12.94
N ARG A 175 -14.78 -6.05 -13.92
CA ARG A 175 -14.39 -4.92 -14.76
C ARG A 175 -14.70 -5.24 -16.20
N GLN A 176 -15.41 -4.35 -16.85
CA GLN A 176 -15.68 -4.39 -18.28
C GLN A 176 -14.82 -3.34 -18.99
N TYR A 177 -14.23 -3.73 -20.10
CA TYR A 177 -13.43 -2.85 -20.97
C TYR A 177 -14.27 -2.49 -22.19
N SER A 178 -14.37 -1.23 -22.50
CA SER A 178 -15.03 -0.68 -23.72
C SER A 178 -14.00 -0.35 -24.75
#